data_d9d03716beaa3419d930ad49b9623707
#
_entry.id   d9d03716beaa3419d930ad49b9623707
#
_cell.length_a   1.000
_cell.length_b   1.000
_cell.length_c   1.000
_cell.angle_alpha   90.00
_cell.angle_beta   90.00
_cell.angle_gamma   90.00
#
_symmetry.space_group_name_H-M   'P 1'
#
loop_
_entity.id
_entity.type
_entity.pdbx_description
1 polymer ?
#
loop_
_entity_poly.entity_id
_entity_poly.type
_entity_poly.pdbx_seq_one_letter_code
_entity_poly.pdbx_strand_id
1 'polypeptide(L)'
;MTLLGQAAIFLGAALLVVPLCHRLGLATVLGYLITGILIGPNLLDLSGDAQTVLHFAEFGVVMLLFIIGLELEPSRLWVLKRSIFVLGGLQVFVTGCLFSAIGLALDFSLITSCIAGFGLAMSSTAFVMQLLADKKQLTTRHGREAFAILLFQDMAVIPLLAILPILSGGGTQEYNFTYFAKVIGVFALLILASRVVIRPVFRLIAASKANELLTAAALFIIIGIAVVMDKLGLSMALGAFVTGVLLADSEYKHELEANIQPFKGLLLGLFFMAVGMSTDMHRLINEPLLIVGGAILLISIKFLVLMLIGKFVGNPWQTSIRLGVSLAQGGEFAFVLFSSATGLKLLPTELSDRLILIVTLSMALTPLAFFLLERFVEPLWNKQEKRAFDEIAADDHENPVVIAGFGRFGQIIARVLKMHKIPFTALEGDARQVDFVRRFGNKIYYGNPSHIEMLRAAKLDKAKVFILAIDDVSDSIRTAMQVRHYFPHLTILARARDRRHAYQLMDIGVHVVTRELFASSLDVAQKALVEAGLSPERAAQGIQKFREYDEQLLIRQQAFYQDEESLIASNKQAMRDLEELFESDERAAENS
;
A
#
# COMPACT_ATOMS: atom_id res chain seq x y z
N MET A 1 -5.28 31.33 25.83
CA MET A 1 -6.34 30.32 25.56
C MET A 1 -6.25 29.20 26.58
N THR A 2 -7.38 28.56 26.91
CA THR A 2 -7.37 27.33 27.73
C THR A 2 -6.82 26.13 26.92
N LEU A 3 -6.23 25.16 27.61
CA LEU A 3 -5.72 23.93 26.96
C LEU A 3 -6.78 23.22 26.12
N LEU A 4 -8.03 23.18 26.61
CA LEU A 4 -9.18 22.62 25.89
C LEU A 4 -9.51 23.41 24.62
N GLY A 5 -9.39 24.75 24.66
CA GLY A 5 -9.62 25.58 23.49
C GLY A 5 -8.57 25.33 22.39
N GLN A 6 -7.30 25.18 22.77
CA GLN A 6 -6.22 24.83 21.83
C GLN A 6 -6.46 23.44 21.21
N ALA A 7 -6.78 22.43 22.03
CA ALA A 7 -7.08 21.09 21.54
C ALA A 7 -8.26 21.09 20.57
N ALA A 8 -9.32 21.86 20.84
CA ALA A 8 -10.47 21.98 19.93
C ALA A 8 -10.09 22.62 18.60
N ILE A 9 -9.24 23.66 18.60
CA ILE A 9 -8.74 24.28 17.37
C ILE A 9 -7.90 23.29 16.55
N PHE A 10 -6.97 22.57 17.17
CA PHE A 10 -6.11 21.60 16.49
C PHE A 10 -6.92 20.47 15.87
N LEU A 11 -7.84 19.87 16.63
CA LEU A 11 -8.69 18.81 16.14
C LEU A 11 -9.64 19.31 15.05
N GLY A 12 -10.29 20.47 15.25
CA GLY A 12 -11.20 21.04 14.27
C GLY A 12 -10.52 21.40 12.95
N ALA A 13 -9.34 22.03 13.02
CA ALA A 13 -8.57 22.35 11.83
C ALA A 13 -8.09 21.06 11.10
N ALA A 14 -7.61 20.06 11.83
CA ALA A 14 -7.19 18.79 11.25
C ALA A 14 -8.36 18.06 10.57
N LEU A 15 -9.54 18.02 11.18
CA LEU A 15 -10.74 17.40 10.61
C LEU A 15 -11.21 18.05 9.30
N LEU A 16 -10.89 19.32 9.08
CA LEU A 16 -11.22 20.03 7.85
C LEU A 16 -10.12 19.87 6.78
N VAL A 17 -8.88 20.08 7.15
CA VAL A 17 -7.76 20.19 6.19
C VAL A 17 -7.24 18.81 5.76
N VAL A 18 -7.09 17.86 6.69
CA VAL A 18 -6.50 16.56 6.37
C VAL A 18 -7.33 15.76 5.35
N PRO A 19 -8.68 15.67 5.47
CA PRO A 19 -9.49 15.00 4.46
C PRO A 19 -9.45 15.69 3.10
N LEU A 20 -9.34 17.03 3.07
CA LEU A 20 -9.21 17.79 1.83
C LEU A 20 -7.89 17.47 1.14
N CYS A 21 -6.78 17.47 1.88
CA CYS A 21 -5.47 17.06 1.36
C CYS A 21 -5.49 15.62 0.83
N HIS A 22 -6.13 14.71 1.55
CA HIS A 22 -6.27 13.32 1.13
C HIS A 22 -7.05 13.19 -0.20
N ARG A 23 -8.12 13.97 -0.39
CA ARG A 23 -8.85 14.02 -1.68
C ARG A 23 -8.01 14.55 -2.84
N LEU A 24 -7.02 15.39 -2.56
CA LEU A 24 -6.05 15.88 -3.54
C LEU A 24 -4.89 14.90 -3.80
N GLY A 25 -4.92 13.70 -3.19
CA GLY A 25 -3.87 12.70 -3.33
C GLY A 25 -2.60 12.98 -2.53
N LEU A 26 -2.68 13.91 -1.54
CA LEU A 26 -1.57 14.23 -0.65
C LEU A 26 -1.54 13.29 0.56
N ALA A 27 -0.34 13.02 1.07
CA ALA A 27 -0.17 12.21 2.28
C ALA A 27 -0.81 12.87 3.50
N THR A 28 -1.31 12.07 4.44
CA THR A 28 -1.92 12.52 5.70
C THR A 28 -0.96 13.42 6.49
N VAL A 29 0.34 13.10 6.48
CA VAL A 29 1.41 13.89 7.12
C VAL A 29 1.44 15.33 6.57
N LEU A 30 1.33 15.51 5.24
CA LEU A 30 1.25 16.82 4.62
C LEU A 30 -0.01 17.58 5.05
N GLY A 31 -1.14 16.87 5.20
CA GLY A 31 -2.37 17.45 5.73
C GLY A 31 -2.17 18.05 7.13
N TYR A 32 -1.50 17.34 8.02
CA TYR A 32 -1.19 17.85 9.36
C TYR A 32 -0.18 19.02 9.33
N LEU A 33 0.87 18.94 8.50
CA LEU A 33 1.82 20.05 8.32
C LEU A 33 1.12 21.30 7.81
N ILE A 34 0.30 21.19 6.77
CA ILE A 34 -0.48 22.30 6.21
C ILE A 34 -1.45 22.86 7.26
N THR A 35 -2.11 21.99 8.03
CA THR A 35 -2.96 22.41 9.15
C THR A 35 -2.18 23.27 10.13
N GLY A 36 -0.98 22.82 10.53
CA GLY A 36 -0.11 23.54 11.43
C GLY A 36 0.31 24.91 10.88
N ILE A 37 0.68 24.99 9.60
CA ILE A 37 1.01 26.26 8.92
C ILE A 37 -0.20 27.21 8.95
N LEU A 38 -1.40 26.70 8.67
CA LEU A 38 -2.62 27.52 8.65
C LEU A 38 -2.98 28.09 10.01
N ILE A 39 -2.95 27.28 11.08
CA ILE A 39 -3.32 27.73 12.45
C ILE A 39 -2.16 28.40 13.19
N GLY A 40 -0.95 28.28 12.65
CA GLY A 40 0.27 28.81 13.26
C GLY A 40 0.38 30.33 13.24
N PRO A 41 1.45 30.87 13.88
CA PRO A 41 1.65 32.30 14.02
C PRO A 41 1.87 33.02 12.69
N ASN A 42 2.23 32.30 11.65
CA ASN A 42 2.52 32.88 10.33
C ASN A 42 1.28 33.22 9.50
N LEU A 43 0.09 32.67 9.82
CA LEU A 43 -1.15 32.87 9.06
C LEU A 43 -2.32 33.32 9.93
N LEU A 44 -2.90 32.44 10.72
CA LEU A 44 -4.13 32.72 11.50
C LEU A 44 -3.86 33.04 12.96
N ASP A 45 -2.68 32.75 13.48
CA ASP A 45 -2.25 32.95 14.88
C ASP A 45 -3.26 32.44 15.92
N LEU A 46 -3.80 31.25 15.66
CA LEU A 46 -4.80 30.59 16.52
C LEU A 46 -4.20 29.61 17.53
N SER A 47 -2.89 29.35 17.46
CA SER A 47 -2.28 28.18 18.08
C SER A 47 -1.68 28.41 19.47
N GLY A 48 -1.41 29.66 19.86
CA GLY A 48 -0.66 29.94 21.08
C GLY A 48 0.82 29.52 20.97
N ASP A 49 1.41 29.02 22.09
CA ASP A 49 2.83 28.67 22.12
C ASP A 49 3.15 27.34 21.42
N ALA A 50 3.74 27.45 20.22
CA ALA A 50 4.15 26.32 19.41
C ALA A 50 5.17 25.41 20.12
N GLN A 51 6.05 25.95 21.00
CA GLN A 51 7.05 25.14 21.70
C GLN A 51 6.43 24.22 22.75
N THR A 52 5.46 24.71 23.50
CA THR A 52 4.72 23.87 24.45
C THR A 52 3.99 22.72 23.76
N VAL A 53 3.39 23.00 22.60
CA VAL A 53 2.72 21.95 21.78
C VAL A 53 3.74 20.93 21.26
N LEU A 54 4.91 21.39 20.82
CA LEU A 54 5.96 20.51 20.30
C LEU A 54 6.47 19.54 21.37
N HIS A 55 6.76 20.01 22.58
CA HIS A 55 7.19 19.16 23.69
C HIS A 55 6.17 18.06 24.02
N PHE A 56 4.88 18.39 24.02
CA PHE A 56 3.85 17.38 24.24
C PHE A 56 3.73 16.41 23.05
N ALA A 57 3.93 16.91 21.85
CA ALA A 57 3.84 16.14 20.63
C ALA A 57 5.02 15.17 20.41
N GLU A 58 6.17 15.39 21.07
CA GLU A 58 7.33 14.48 21.06
C GLU A 58 6.96 13.07 21.55
N PHE A 59 5.96 12.94 22.44
CA PHE A 59 5.42 11.63 22.81
C PHE A 59 4.81 10.88 21.62
N GLY A 60 4.33 11.56 20.61
CA GLY A 60 3.86 10.93 19.37
C GLY A 60 4.99 10.21 18.62
N VAL A 61 6.17 10.82 18.61
CA VAL A 61 7.39 10.21 18.04
C VAL A 61 7.84 9.00 18.86
N VAL A 62 7.80 9.11 20.19
CA VAL A 62 8.12 8.00 21.10
C VAL A 62 7.19 6.81 20.84
N MET A 63 5.89 7.05 20.70
CA MET A 63 4.91 6.00 20.38
C MET A 63 5.09 5.43 18.98
N LEU A 64 5.44 6.27 18.00
CA LEU A 64 5.76 5.81 16.64
C LEU A 64 6.93 4.82 16.68
N LEU A 65 8.02 5.18 17.35
CA LEU A 65 9.22 4.34 17.43
C LEU A 65 8.99 3.05 18.23
N PHE A 66 8.14 3.09 19.26
CA PHE A 66 7.69 1.89 19.95
C PHE A 66 6.97 0.92 18.99
N ILE A 67 6.02 1.42 18.19
CA ILE A 67 5.29 0.57 17.22
C ILE A 67 6.23 0.05 16.14
N ILE A 68 7.14 0.87 15.62
CA ILE A 68 8.16 0.40 14.67
C ILE A 68 8.97 -0.75 15.29
N GLY A 69 9.38 -0.60 16.56
CA GLY A 69 10.04 -1.67 17.28
C GLY A 69 9.18 -2.94 17.39
N LEU A 70 7.89 -2.79 17.66
CA LEU A 70 6.93 -3.90 17.80
C LEU A 70 6.66 -4.61 16.46
N GLU A 71 6.67 -3.89 15.35
CA GLU A 71 6.48 -4.43 14.00
C GLU A 71 7.70 -5.21 13.48
N LEU A 72 8.90 -4.99 14.06
CA LEU A 72 10.12 -5.65 13.68
C LEU A 72 10.12 -7.13 14.12
N GLU A 73 9.56 -7.99 13.27
CA GLU A 73 9.65 -9.45 13.46
C GLU A 73 11.01 -9.99 12.99
N PRO A 74 11.87 -10.48 13.89
CA PRO A 74 13.19 -11.00 13.53
C PRO A 74 13.15 -12.10 12.47
N SER A 75 12.12 -12.92 12.47
CA SER A 75 11.89 -14.00 11.51
C SER A 75 11.67 -13.49 10.09
N ARG A 76 10.87 -12.46 9.91
CA ARG A 76 10.62 -11.83 8.58
C ARG A 76 11.85 -11.06 8.09
N LEU A 77 12.54 -10.35 8.99
CA LEU A 77 13.79 -9.67 8.68
C LEU A 77 14.85 -10.62 8.16
N TRP A 78 14.94 -11.83 8.74
CA TRP A 78 15.92 -12.83 8.33
C TRP A 78 15.70 -13.34 6.90
N VAL A 79 14.46 -13.50 6.48
CA VAL A 79 14.10 -13.91 5.10
C VAL A 79 14.47 -12.83 4.08
N LEU A 80 14.23 -11.56 4.41
CA LEU A 80 14.45 -10.42 3.50
C LEU A 80 15.79 -9.71 3.74
N LYS A 81 16.64 -10.20 4.63
CA LYS A 81 17.88 -9.52 5.08
C LYS A 81 18.75 -8.98 3.95
N ARG A 82 18.92 -9.74 2.87
CA ARG A 82 19.76 -9.32 1.74
C ARG A 82 19.19 -8.07 1.06
N SER A 83 17.89 -8.05 0.80
CA SER A 83 17.23 -6.90 0.17
C SER A 83 17.20 -5.69 1.12
N ILE A 84 16.91 -5.90 2.39
CA ILE A 84 16.83 -4.83 3.39
C ILE A 84 18.20 -4.19 3.59
N PHE A 85 19.22 -4.97 3.95
CA PHE A 85 20.53 -4.42 4.31
C PHE A 85 21.36 -3.99 3.10
N VAL A 86 21.27 -4.69 1.95
CA VAL A 86 22.02 -4.31 0.76
C VAL A 86 21.36 -3.14 0.04
N LEU A 87 20.06 -3.23 -0.31
CA LEU A 87 19.40 -2.13 -1.03
C LEU A 87 19.19 -0.91 -0.14
N GLY A 88 18.64 -1.12 1.05
CA GLY A 88 18.35 -0.04 1.99
C GLY A 88 19.64 0.59 2.53
N GLY A 89 20.62 -0.23 2.95
CA GLY A 89 21.91 0.27 3.43
C GLY A 89 22.66 1.05 2.36
N LEU A 90 22.73 0.52 1.14
CA LEU A 90 23.39 1.21 0.04
C LEU A 90 22.69 2.53 -0.31
N GLN A 91 21.34 2.55 -0.32
CA GLN A 91 20.58 3.75 -0.61
C GLN A 91 20.81 4.82 0.47
N VAL A 92 20.65 4.49 1.75
CA VAL A 92 20.82 5.46 2.85
C VAL A 92 22.25 5.99 2.89
N PHE A 93 23.25 5.11 2.76
CA PHE A 93 24.65 5.50 2.82
C PHE A 93 25.06 6.38 1.61
N VAL A 94 24.77 5.93 0.38
CA VAL A 94 25.14 6.69 -0.83
C VAL A 94 24.41 8.04 -0.86
N THR A 95 23.11 8.04 -0.62
CA THR A 95 22.33 9.28 -0.62
C THR A 95 22.77 10.21 0.50
N GLY A 96 22.94 9.67 1.71
CA GLY A 96 23.39 10.44 2.88
C GLY A 96 24.76 11.08 2.65
N CYS A 97 25.74 10.32 2.14
CA CYS A 97 27.06 10.82 1.80
C CYS A 97 27.03 11.89 0.70
N LEU A 98 26.21 11.73 -0.35
CA LEU A 98 26.09 12.72 -1.42
C LEU A 98 25.54 14.05 -0.88
N PHE A 99 24.46 14.03 -0.11
CA PHE A 99 23.92 15.26 0.49
C PHE A 99 24.84 15.84 1.55
N SER A 100 25.55 15.01 2.32
CA SER A 100 26.59 15.49 3.25
C SER A 100 27.74 16.19 2.50
N ALA A 101 28.17 15.65 1.36
CA ALA A 101 29.19 16.28 0.52
C ALA A 101 28.71 17.64 -0.04
N ILE A 102 27.44 17.74 -0.43
CA ILE A 102 26.85 19.03 -0.83
C ILE A 102 26.85 20.01 0.34
N GLY A 103 26.48 19.58 1.55
CA GLY A 103 26.53 20.42 2.74
C GLY A 103 27.94 20.94 3.04
N LEU A 104 28.96 20.05 2.94
CA LEU A 104 30.35 20.45 3.09
C LEU A 104 30.82 21.44 2.00
N ALA A 105 30.37 21.27 0.77
CA ALA A 105 30.66 22.19 -0.33
C ALA A 105 29.97 23.56 -0.17
N LEU A 106 28.96 23.64 0.68
CA LEU A 106 28.29 24.87 1.09
C LEU A 106 28.84 25.45 2.41
N ASP A 107 30.04 25.01 2.82
CA ASP A 107 30.77 25.46 4.03
C ASP A 107 30.07 25.18 5.37
N PHE A 108 29.12 24.22 5.43
CA PHE A 108 28.57 23.75 6.70
C PHE A 108 29.53 22.80 7.41
N SER A 109 29.44 22.75 8.74
CA SER A 109 30.23 21.81 9.55
C SER A 109 29.97 20.36 9.16
N LEU A 110 30.94 19.46 9.37
CA LEU A 110 30.77 18.03 9.09
C LEU A 110 29.54 17.44 9.79
N ILE A 111 29.32 17.79 11.05
CA ILE A 111 28.18 17.29 11.84
C ILE A 111 26.86 17.77 11.22
N THR A 112 26.74 19.08 10.97
CA THR A 112 25.57 19.68 10.33
C THR A 112 25.28 19.03 8.97
N SER A 113 26.31 18.87 8.15
CA SER A 113 26.22 18.26 6.81
C SER A 113 25.78 16.80 6.86
N CYS A 114 26.32 16.01 7.80
CA CYS A 114 25.90 14.62 7.99
C CYS A 114 24.45 14.52 8.46
N ILE A 115 24.04 15.32 9.44
CA ILE A 115 22.64 15.34 9.93
C ILE A 115 21.68 15.69 8.78
N ALA A 116 21.97 16.76 8.05
CA ALA A 116 21.17 17.15 6.88
C ALA A 116 21.14 16.05 5.82
N GLY A 117 22.32 15.49 5.47
CA GLY A 117 22.46 14.50 4.43
C GLY A 117 21.71 13.20 4.73
N PHE A 118 21.89 12.64 5.91
CA PHE A 118 21.21 11.40 6.31
C PHE A 118 19.72 11.63 6.58
N GLY A 119 19.31 12.80 7.05
CA GLY A 119 17.89 13.17 7.15
C GLY A 119 17.21 13.24 5.78
N LEU A 120 17.85 13.87 4.80
CA LEU A 120 17.33 13.94 3.43
C LEU A 120 17.34 12.57 2.71
N ALA A 121 18.17 11.61 3.16
CA ALA A 121 18.18 10.26 2.60
C ALA A 121 16.91 9.46 2.92
N MET A 122 16.18 9.79 4.01
CA MET A 122 14.95 9.11 4.40
C MET A 122 13.81 9.40 3.43
N SER A 123 12.89 8.45 3.26
CA SER A 123 11.68 8.58 2.46
C SER A 123 10.45 8.28 3.33
N SER A 124 9.27 8.77 2.94
CA SER A 124 8.04 8.54 3.70
C SER A 124 7.50 7.14 3.50
N THR A 125 7.53 6.32 4.55
CA THR A 125 7.02 4.95 4.55
C THR A 125 5.50 4.93 4.34
N ALA A 126 4.77 5.71 5.13
CA ALA A 126 3.31 5.74 5.08
C ALA A 126 2.79 6.16 3.70
N PHE A 127 3.35 7.22 3.12
CA PHE A 127 2.94 7.72 1.81
C PHE A 127 3.23 6.73 0.68
N VAL A 128 4.44 6.19 0.62
CA VAL A 128 4.85 5.25 -0.44
C VAL A 128 4.03 3.97 -0.40
N MET A 129 3.83 3.41 0.80
CA MET A 129 3.06 2.17 0.96
C MET A 129 1.60 2.36 0.55
N GLN A 130 0.98 3.49 0.94
CA GLN A 130 -0.38 3.83 0.52
C GLN A 130 -0.46 3.99 -1.00
N LEU A 131 0.44 4.77 -1.59
CA LEU A 131 0.46 5.03 -3.04
C LEU A 131 0.62 3.73 -3.86
N LEU A 132 1.52 2.83 -3.43
CA LEU A 132 1.72 1.52 -4.07
C LEU A 132 0.52 0.58 -3.86
N ALA A 133 -0.18 0.69 -2.71
CA ALA A 133 -1.41 -0.07 -2.44
C ALA A 133 -2.54 0.37 -3.37
N ASP A 134 -2.79 1.68 -3.47
CA ASP A 134 -3.83 2.25 -4.33
C ASP A 134 -3.62 1.88 -5.80
N LYS A 135 -2.36 1.85 -6.23
CA LYS A 135 -1.96 1.43 -7.58
C LYS A 135 -1.85 -0.10 -7.75
N LYS A 136 -2.14 -0.91 -6.72
CA LYS A 136 -2.00 -2.39 -6.73
C LYS A 136 -0.58 -2.86 -7.11
N GLN A 137 0.44 -2.10 -6.71
CA GLN A 137 1.84 -2.35 -7.07
C GLN A 137 2.68 -2.92 -5.92
N LEU A 138 2.13 -3.15 -4.72
CA LEU A 138 2.85 -3.69 -3.55
C LEU A 138 3.53 -5.04 -3.82
N THR A 139 2.88 -5.91 -4.59
CA THR A 139 3.39 -7.25 -4.91
C THR A 139 4.34 -7.27 -6.12
N THR A 140 4.53 -6.15 -6.79
CA THR A 140 5.48 -6.02 -7.90
C THR A 140 6.92 -6.05 -7.40
N ARG A 141 7.89 -6.22 -8.30
CA ARG A 141 9.30 -6.26 -7.93
C ARG A 141 9.75 -4.94 -7.29
N HIS A 142 9.46 -3.78 -7.93
CA HIS A 142 9.80 -2.48 -7.37
C HIS A 142 9.06 -2.18 -6.06
N GLY A 143 7.80 -2.65 -5.90
CA GLY A 143 7.05 -2.48 -4.65
C GLY A 143 7.70 -3.24 -3.48
N ARG A 144 8.11 -4.49 -3.69
CA ARG A 144 8.85 -5.26 -2.66
C ARG A 144 10.22 -4.66 -2.32
N GLU A 145 10.94 -4.15 -3.32
CA GLU A 145 12.22 -3.50 -3.12
C GLU A 145 12.05 -2.15 -2.40
N ALA A 146 11.03 -1.37 -2.75
CA ALA A 146 10.68 -0.14 -2.05
C ALA A 146 10.37 -0.42 -0.57
N PHE A 147 9.55 -1.43 -0.28
CA PHE A 147 9.26 -1.86 1.08
C PHE A 147 10.54 -2.25 1.85
N ALA A 148 11.43 -3.00 1.23
CA ALA A 148 12.69 -3.40 1.87
C ALA A 148 13.60 -2.20 2.20
N ILE A 149 13.67 -1.20 1.30
CA ILE A 149 14.44 0.04 1.53
C ILE A 149 13.81 0.85 2.66
N LEU A 150 12.49 1.04 2.65
CA LEU A 150 11.76 1.78 3.68
C LEU A 150 11.94 1.13 5.05
N LEU A 151 11.84 -0.19 5.13
CA LEU A 151 12.06 -0.92 6.38
C LEU A 151 13.50 -0.73 6.92
N PHE A 152 14.49 -0.67 6.04
CA PHE A 152 15.86 -0.33 6.46
C PHE A 152 15.95 1.12 6.94
N GLN A 153 15.31 2.07 6.27
CA GLN A 153 15.29 3.48 6.69
C GLN A 153 14.66 3.64 8.07
N ASP A 154 13.54 2.97 8.34
CA ASP A 154 12.87 2.97 9.64
C ASP A 154 13.79 2.42 10.75
N MET A 155 14.61 1.41 10.44
CA MET A 155 15.64 0.91 11.36
C MET A 155 16.81 1.88 11.51
N ALA A 156 17.24 2.54 10.43
CA ALA A 156 18.42 3.40 10.40
C ALA A 156 18.20 4.74 11.11
N VAL A 157 16.96 5.23 11.18
CA VAL A 157 16.65 6.48 11.88
C VAL A 157 16.99 6.41 13.37
N ILE A 158 16.89 5.22 13.95
CA ILE A 158 17.09 5.01 15.39
C ILE A 158 18.53 5.29 15.82
N PRO A 159 19.58 4.65 15.23
CA PRO A 159 20.96 5.01 15.56
C PRO A 159 21.29 6.46 15.19
N LEU A 160 20.66 7.03 14.14
CA LEU A 160 20.84 8.44 13.83
C LEU A 160 20.34 9.35 14.96
N LEU A 161 19.15 9.11 15.49
CA LEU A 161 18.60 9.87 16.63
C LEU A 161 19.39 9.60 17.92
N ALA A 162 19.85 8.38 18.13
CA ALA A 162 20.62 8.01 19.33
C ALA A 162 22.00 8.68 19.38
N ILE A 163 22.59 8.99 18.23
CA ILE A 163 23.90 9.63 18.12
C ILE A 163 23.83 11.16 18.35
N LEU A 164 22.68 11.82 18.13
CA LEU A 164 22.56 13.29 18.25
C LEU A 164 22.99 13.84 19.62
N PRO A 165 22.53 13.29 20.77
CA PRO A 165 22.97 13.76 22.07
C PRO A 165 24.48 13.61 22.30
N ILE A 166 25.08 12.56 21.70
CA ILE A 166 26.52 12.32 21.79
C ILE A 166 27.30 13.40 21.02
N LEU A 167 26.81 13.78 19.83
CA LEU A 167 27.44 14.79 18.98
C LEU A 167 27.28 16.20 19.51
N SER A 168 26.25 16.49 20.33
CA SER A 168 26.01 17.82 20.86
C SER A 168 27.07 18.28 21.88
N GLY A 169 27.89 17.37 22.40
CA GLY A 169 28.87 17.69 23.41
C GLY A 169 28.26 18.32 24.68
N GLY A 170 26.95 18.34 24.74
CA GLY A 170 26.14 19.02 25.73
C GLY A 170 26.03 18.24 27.03
N GLY A 171 27.08 18.24 27.74
CA GLY A 171 27.20 17.76 29.11
C GLY A 171 28.67 17.51 29.43
N THR A 172 29.12 18.01 30.54
CA THR A 172 30.35 17.65 31.23
C THR A 172 30.42 16.14 31.58
N GLN A 173 29.68 15.32 30.86
CA GLN A 173 29.80 13.87 30.91
C GLN A 173 30.97 13.45 30.00
N GLU A 174 32.13 13.38 30.60
CA GLU A 174 33.23 12.60 30.03
C GLU A 174 32.64 11.24 29.65
N TYR A 175 32.75 10.84 28.35
CA TYR A 175 32.38 9.50 27.85
C TYR A 175 33.35 8.47 28.44
N ASN A 176 33.33 8.34 29.76
CA ASN A 176 34.15 7.44 30.54
C ASN A 176 33.53 6.03 30.48
N PHE A 177 34.36 5.04 30.75
CA PHE A 177 33.92 3.64 30.89
C PHE A 177 32.62 3.51 31.71
N THR A 178 32.42 4.35 32.73
CA THR A 178 31.19 4.45 33.54
C THR A 178 29.94 4.83 32.73
N TYR A 179 30.06 5.70 31.71
CA TYR A 179 28.92 6.03 30.81
C TYR A 179 28.52 4.83 29.97
N PHE A 180 29.46 4.14 29.32
CA PHE A 180 29.19 2.94 28.54
C PHE A 180 28.64 1.80 29.41
N ALA A 181 29.20 1.62 30.61
CA ALA A 181 28.70 0.64 31.57
C ALA A 181 27.24 0.97 32.00
N LYS A 182 26.90 2.26 32.19
CA LYS A 182 25.54 2.73 32.50
C LYS A 182 24.59 2.43 31.34
N VAL A 183 24.96 2.75 30.09
CA VAL A 183 24.15 2.47 28.90
C VAL A 183 23.89 0.98 28.76
N ILE A 184 24.94 0.16 28.83
CA ILE A 184 24.82 -1.30 28.76
C ILE A 184 23.95 -1.84 29.91
N GLY A 185 24.16 -1.30 31.13
CA GLY A 185 23.35 -1.65 32.30
C GLY A 185 21.87 -1.35 32.13
N VAL A 186 21.53 -0.19 31.54
CA VAL A 186 20.13 0.20 31.26
C VAL A 186 19.52 -0.74 30.24
N PHE A 187 20.22 -1.06 29.14
CA PHE A 187 19.71 -2.02 28.14
C PHE A 187 19.54 -3.43 28.73
N ALA A 188 20.50 -3.88 29.52
CA ALA A 188 20.40 -5.17 30.22
C ALA A 188 19.19 -5.19 31.18
N LEU A 189 18.98 -4.08 31.91
CA LEU A 189 17.83 -3.92 32.80
C LEU A 189 16.51 -3.94 32.03
N LEU A 190 16.43 -3.24 30.88
CA LEU A 190 15.24 -3.25 30.02
C LEU A 190 14.93 -4.66 29.49
N ILE A 191 15.94 -5.42 29.06
CA ILE A 191 15.79 -6.79 28.62
C ILE A 191 15.28 -7.68 29.76
N LEU A 192 15.86 -7.52 30.95
CA LEU A 192 15.43 -8.27 32.13
C LEU A 192 14.01 -7.90 32.54
N ALA A 193 13.70 -6.59 32.61
CA ALA A 193 12.38 -6.08 32.96
C ALA A 193 11.31 -6.54 31.96
N SER A 194 11.62 -6.57 30.67
CA SER A 194 10.71 -7.09 29.66
C SER A 194 10.30 -8.53 29.93
N ARG A 195 11.24 -9.40 30.31
CA ARG A 195 10.97 -10.81 30.56
C ARG A 195 10.35 -11.09 31.93
N VAL A 196 10.85 -10.42 32.98
CA VAL A 196 10.52 -10.74 34.37
C VAL A 196 9.32 -9.94 34.89
N VAL A 197 9.11 -8.71 34.38
CA VAL A 197 8.06 -7.82 34.88
C VAL A 197 6.99 -7.59 33.81
N ILE A 198 7.38 -7.14 32.64
CA ILE A 198 6.40 -6.66 31.64
C ILE A 198 5.51 -7.79 31.15
N ARG A 199 6.08 -8.90 30.71
CA ARG A 199 5.30 -10.06 30.22
C ARG A 199 4.36 -10.65 31.27
N PRO A 200 4.77 -10.91 32.53
CA PRO A 200 3.85 -11.38 33.58
C PRO A 200 2.74 -10.38 33.91
N VAL A 201 3.05 -9.08 33.95
CA VAL A 201 2.05 -8.02 34.20
C VAL A 201 1.00 -8.01 33.08
N PHE A 202 1.42 -8.07 31.80
CA PHE A 202 0.47 -8.17 30.69
C PHE A 202 -0.39 -9.44 30.77
N ARG A 203 0.19 -10.57 31.15
CA ARG A 203 -0.57 -11.82 31.32
C ARG A 203 -1.65 -11.68 32.42
N LEU A 204 -1.31 -11.04 33.52
CA LEU A 204 -2.26 -10.79 34.62
C LEU A 204 -3.40 -9.85 34.17
N ILE A 205 -3.06 -8.78 33.46
CA ILE A 205 -4.04 -7.80 32.97
C ILE A 205 -4.94 -8.40 31.88
N ALA A 206 -4.38 -9.13 30.93
CA ALA A 206 -5.14 -9.81 29.88
C ALA A 206 -6.13 -10.83 30.46
N ALA A 207 -5.77 -11.51 31.54
CA ALA A 207 -6.66 -12.42 32.25
C ALA A 207 -7.89 -11.72 32.87
N SER A 208 -7.82 -10.42 33.13
CA SER A 208 -8.95 -9.62 33.66
C SER A 208 -10.01 -9.27 32.61
N LYS A 209 -9.74 -9.49 31.31
CA LYS A 209 -10.61 -9.15 30.16
C LYS A 209 -11.02 -7.66 30.11
N ALA A 210 -10.27 -6.78 30.76
CA ALA A 210 -10.49 -5.34 30.77
C ALA A 210 -9.54 -4.67 29.76
N ASN A 211 -10.03 -4.38 28.56
CA ASN A 211 -9.23 -3.80 27.46
C ASN A 211 -8.63 -2.44 27.84
N GLU A 212 -9.34 -1.66 28.66
CA GLU A 212 -8.88 -0.36 29.14
C GLU A 212 -7.59 -0.47 29.98
N LEU A 213 -7.49 -1.51 30.81
CA LEU A 213 -6.31 -1.77 31.64
C LEU A 213 -5.10 -2.17 30.79
N LEU A 214 -5.32 -2.90 29.70
CA LEU A 214 -4.25 -3.28 28.78
C LEU A 214 -3.67 -2.05 28.07
N THR A 215 -4.55 -1.15 27.61
CA THR A 215 -4.17 0.13 27.01
C THR A 215 -3.40 1.00 28.01
N ALA A 216 -3.93 1.15 29.23
CA ALA A 216 -3.28 1.93 30.28
C ALA A 216 -1.90 1.37 30.66
N ALA A 217 -1.76 0.04 30.74
CA ALA A 217 -0.48 -0.61 31.01
C ALA A 217 0.53 -0.39 29.87
N ALA A 218 0.10 -0.47 28.62
CA ALA A 218 0.94 -0.19 27.47
C ALA A 218 1.45 1.25 27.46
N LEU A 219 0.55 2.23 27.67
CA LEU A 219 0.92 3.64 27.78
C LEU A 219 1.85 3.90 28.97
N PHE A 220 1.55 3.29 30.13
CA PHE A 220 2.39 3.41 31.33
C PHE A 220 3.82 2.92 31.09
N ILE A 221 3.97 1.79 30.41
CA ILE A 221 5.29 1.22 30.09
C ILE A 221 6.04 2.14 29.12
N ILE A 222 5.40 2.59 28.05
CA ILE A 222 6.04 3.47 27.06
C ILE A 222 6.49 4.79 27.73
N ILE A 223 5.58 5.44 28.44
CA ILE A 223 5.88 6.71 29.12
C ILE A 223 6.92 6.50 30.24
N GLY A 224 6.77 5.44 31.03
CA GLY A 224 7.70 5.12 32.12
C GLY A 224 9.13 4.90 31.62
N ILE A 225 9.29 4.17 30.54
CA ILE A 225 10.61 3.94 29.91
C ILE A 225 11.14 5.23 29.29
N ALA A 226 10.31 6.02 28.61
CA ALA A 226 10.72 7.30 28.07
C ALA A 226 11.27 8.23 29.17
N VAL A 227 10.55 8.34 30.29
CA VAL A 227 10.98 9.14 31.46
C VAL A 227 12.27 8.62 32.09
N VAL A 228 12.42 7.30 32.21
CA VAL A 228 13.66 6.68 32.73
C VAL A 228 14.84 6.99 31.82
N MET A 229 14.66 6.85 30.50
CA MET A 229 15.71 7.14 29.52
C MET A 229 16.12 8.61 29.55
N ASP A 230 15.16 9.52 29.61
CA ASP A 230 15.40 10.97 29.72
C ASP A 230 16.21 11.34 30.98
N LYS A 231 15.80 10.84 32.15
CA LYS A 231 16.56 11.03 33.42
C LYS A 231 17.98 10.48 33.38
N LEU A 232 18.24 9.50 32.54
CA LEU A 232 19.56 8.91 32.35
C LEU A 232 20.39 9.63 31.28
N GLY A 233 19.84 10.68 30.65
CA GLY A 233 20.47 11.42 29.56
C GLY A 233 20.53 10.60 28.26
N LEU A 234 19.62 9.64 28.09
CA LEU A 234 19.48 8.81 26.90
C LEU A 234 18.24 9.23 26.10
N SER A 235 18.22 8.93 24.81
CA SER A 235 17.07 9.22 23.95
C SER A 235 15.82 8.45 24.39
N MET A 236 14.73 9.17 24.70
CA MET A 236 13.40 8.60 24.98
C MET A 236 12.94 7.69 23.83
N ALA A 237 13.17 8.14 22.62
CA ALA A 237 12.83 7.45 21.39
C ALA A 237 13.53 6.08 21.26
N LEU A 238 14.83 6.03 21.58
CA LEU A 238 15.58 4.77 21.58
C LEU A 238 15.05 3.79 22.62
N GLY A 239 14.70 4.25 23.81
CA GLY A 239 14.12 3.40 24.86
C GLY A 239 12.79 2.78 24.44
N ALA A 240 11.91 3.60 23.89
CA ALA A 240 10.61 3.14 23.36
C ALA A 240 10.79 2.11 22.25
N PHE A 241 11.67 2.37 21.30
CA PHE A 241 11.97 1.42 20.21
C PHE A 241 12.47 0.05 20.73
N VAL A 242 13.49 0.06 21.59
CA VAL A 242 14.04 -1.19 22.17
C VAL A 242 12.96 -1.95 22.91
N THR A 243 12.10 -1.26 23.65
CA THR A 243 10.98 -1.89 24.33
C THR A 243 9.98 -2.50 23.36
N GLY A 244 9.68 -1.83 22.26
CA GLY A 244 8.87 -2.37 21.17
C GLY A 244 9.46 -3.66 20.60
N VAL A 245 10.76 -3.67 20.28
CA VAL A 245 11.47 -4.88 19.79
C VAL A 245 11.42 -6.03 20.81
N LEU A 246 11.59 -5.74 22.10
CA LEU A 246 11.54 -6.77 23.13
C LEU A 246 10.14 -7.37 23.33
N LEU A 247 9.10 -6.63 22.92
CA LEU A 247 7.70 -7.09 22.96
C LEU A 247 7.22 -7.63 21.61
N ALA A 248 7.99 -7.50 20.53
CA ALA A 248 7.64 -7.97 19.19
C ALA A 248 7.35 -9.48 19.11
N ASP A 249 8.01 -10.29 19.96
CA ASP A 249 7.78 -11.73 20.07
C ASP A 249 6.76 -12.09 21.17
N SER A 250 6.02 -11.12 21.74
CA SER A 250 5.04 -11.39 22.78
C SER A 250 3.68 -11.81 22.18
N GLU A 251 2.95 -12.65 22.93
CA GLU A 251 1.57 -13.07 22.60
C GLU A 251 0.61 -11.87 22.51
N TYR A 252 0.97 -10.74 23.14
CA TYR A 252 0.15 -9.51 23.23
C TYR A 252 0.47 -8.48 22.15
N LYS A 253 1.35 -8.79 21.19
CA LYS A 253 1.80 -7.86 20.14
C LYS A 253 0.64 -7.18 19.42
N HIS A 254 -0.31 -7.95 18.92
CA HIS A 254 -1.43 -7.42 18.12
C HIS A 254 -2.39 -6.56 18.95
N GLU A 255 -2.60 -6.92 20.21
CA GLU A 255 -3.42 -6.13 21.12
C GLU A 255 -2.73 -4.81 21.50
N LEU A 256 -1.41 -4.86 21.76
CA LEU A 256 -0.61 -3.66 22.02
C LEU A 256 -0.61 -2.71 20.83
N GLU A 257 -0.40 -3.25 19.63
CA GLU A 257 -0.42 -2.49 18.39
C GLU A 257 -1.79 -1.82 18.19
N ALA A 258 -2.89 -2.59 18.29
CA ALA A 258 -4.25 -2.07 18.11
C ALA A 258 -4.60 -0.98 19.13
N ASN A 259 -4.18 -1.14 20.39
CA ASN A 259 -4.47 -0.20 21.46
C ASN A 259 -3.64 1.09 21.39
N ILE A 260 -2.40 1.02 20.93
CA ILE A 260 -1.49 2.18 20.82
C ILE A 260 -1.70 2.96 19.52
N GLN A 261 -2.12 2.31 18.44
CA GLN A 261 -2.29 2.90 17.11
C GLN A 261 -3.12 4.20 17.10
N PRO A 262 -4.27 4.33 17.79
CA PRO A 262 -5.03 5.58 17.83
C PRO A 262 -4.27 6.73 18.50
N PHE A 263 -3.56 6.46 19.59
CA PHE A 263 -2.75 7.46 20.30
C PHE A 263 -1.56 7.90 19.47
N LYS A 264 -0.86 6.96 18.83
CA LYS A 264 0.22 7.26 17.87
C LYS A 264 -0.30 8.20 16.78
N GLY A 265 -1.42 7.89 16.16
CA GLY A 265 -1.98 8.69 15.08
C GLY A 265 -2.30 10.12 15.48
N LEU A 266 -2.96 10.31 16.62
CA LEU A 266 -3.31 11.64 17.15
C LEU A 266 -2.09 12.46 17.55
N LEU A 267 -1.17 11.87 18.32
CA LEU A 267 0.01 12.57 18.81
C LEU A 267 1.03 12.86 17.70
N LEU A 268 1.16 11.93 16.74
CA LEU A 268 1.99 12.16 15.56
C LEU A 268 1.39 13.27 14.67
N GLY A 269 0.07 13.30 14.52
CA GLY A 269 -0.62 14.42 13.86
C GLY A 269 -0.37 15.74 14.55
N LEU A 270 -0.43 15.77 15.88
CA LEU A 270 -0.09 16.96 16.68
C LEU A 270 1.38 17.37 16.50
N PHE A 271 2.31 16.40 16.44
CA PHE A 271 3.73 16.67 16.16
C PHE A 271 3.91 17.36 14.81
N PHE A 272 3.30 16.83 13.74
CA PHE A 272 3.42 17.47 12.43
C PHE A 272 2.73 18.82 12.35
N MET A 273 1.62 19.02 13.07
CA MET A 273 1.03 20.37 13.20
C MET A 273 1.98 21.31 13.92
N ALA A 274 2.63 20.88 15.02
CA ALA A 274 3.60 21.69 15.74
C ALA A 274 4.82 22.05 14.87
N VAL A 275 5.34 21.10 14.09
CA VAL A 275 6.40 21.34 13.11
C VAL A 275 5.94 22.36 12.06
N GLY A 276 4.71 22.21 11.54
CA GLY A 276 4.13 23.16 10.59
C GLY A 276 3.99 24.57 11.16
N MET A 277 3.54 24.70 12.43
CA MET A 277 3.43 25.98 13.12
C MET A 277 4.79 26.66 13.33
N SER A 278 5.82 25.87 13.60
CA SER A 278 7.19 26.37 13.83
C SER A 278 7.92 26.71 12.53
N THR A 279 7.40 26.29 11.37
CA THR A 279 8.04 26.49 10.06
C THR A 279 7.82 27.92 9.57
N ASP A 280 8.90 28.63 9.26
CA ASP A 280 8.85 30.03 8.76
C ASP A 280 8.45 30.05 7.27
N MET A 281 7.17 30.28 7.01
CA MET A 281 6.63 30.39 5.64
C MET A 281 7.10 31.63 4.87
N HIS A 282 7.58 32.67 5.56
CA HIS A 282 8.16 33.84 4.87
C HIS A 282 9.40 33.43 4.06
N ARG A 283 10.12 32.39 4.48
CA ARG A 283 11.26 31.86 3.71
C ARG A 283 10.84 31.28 2.37
N LEU A 284 9.67 30.63 2.27
CA LEU A 284 9.17 30.15 0.98
C LEU A 284 8.88 31.32 0.01
N ILE A 285 8.42 32.43 0.54
CA ILE A 285 8.12 33.64 -0.25
C ILE A 285 9.40 34.41 -0.61
N ASN A 286 10.34 34.51 0.33
CA ASN A 286 11.56 35.29 0.16
C ASN A 286 12.66 34.53 -0.61
N GLU A 287 12.72 33.20 -0.48
CA GLU A 287 13.74 32.34 -1.07
C GLU A 287 13.13 31.21 -1.94
N PRO A 288 12.15 31.50 -2.83
CA PRO A 288 11.42 30.44 -3.53
C PRO A 288 12.32 29.59 -4.42
N LEU A 289 13.32 30.19 -5.07
CA LEU A 289 14.25 29.47 -5.92
C LEU A 289 15.11 28.48 -5.16
N LEU A 290 15.51 28.81 -3.93
CA LEU A 290 16.31 27.92 -3.09
C LEU A 290 15.47 26.73 -2.60
N ILE A 291 14.23 26.98 -2.17
CA ILE A 291 13.36 25.92 -1.63
C ILE A 291 12.82 25.02 -2.73
N VAL A 292 12.29 25.59 -3.81
CA VAL A 292 11.80 24.82 -4.95
C VAL A 292 12.95 24.10 -5.67
N GLY A 293 14.07 24.80 -5.88
CA GLY A 293 15.28 24.22 -6.46
C GLY A 293 15.86 23.10 -5.59
N GLY A 294 15.87 23.30 -4.26
CA GLY A 294 16.27 22.30 -3.28
C GLY A 294 15.38 21.05 -3.30
N ALA A 295 14.06 21.22 -3.41
CA ALA A 295 13.12 20.10 -3.53
C ALA A 295 13.29 19.31 -4.83
N ILE A 296 13.47 20.01 -5.95
CA ILE A 296 13.76 19.38 -7.24
C ILE A 296 15.10 18.66 -7.20
N LEU A 297 16.13 19.27 -6.61
CA LEU A 297 17.45 18.67 -6.44
C LEU A 297 17.37 17.41 -5.58
N LEU A 298 16.64 17.46 -4.46
CA LEU A 298 16.41 16.31 -3.57
C LEU A 298 15.78 15.16 -4.36
N ILE A 299 14.67 15.42 -5.05
CA ILE A 299 13.97 14.42 -5.86
C ILE A 299 14.90 13.86 -6.94
N SER A 300 15.64 14.72 -7.63
CA SER A 300 16.52 14.31 -8.75
C SER A 300 17.68 13.43 -8.29
N ILE A 301 18.36 13.80 -7.22
CA ILE A 301 19.48 13.03 -6.68
C ILE A 301 18.99 11.68 -6.15
N LYS A 302 17.92 11.67 -5.35
CA LYS A 302 17.37 10.41 -4.83
C LYS A 302 16.86 9.50 -5.95
N PHE A 303 16.13 10.07 -6.92
CA PHE A 303 15.70 9.35 -8.10
C PHE A 303 16.87 8.68 -8.82
N LEU A 304 17.94 9.44 -9.10
CA LEU A 304 19.11 8.93 -9.82
C LEU A 304 19.81 7.82 -9.02
N VAL A 305 20.05 8.04 -7.73
CA VAL A 305 20.69 7.05 -6.86
C VAL A 305 19.88 5.76 -6.81
N LEU A 306 18.58 5.84 -6.57
CA LEU A 306 17.68 4.68 -6.48
C LEU A 306 17.57 3.94 -7.82
N MET A 307 17.49 4.67 -8.93
CA MET A 307 17.49 4.10 -10.28
C MET A 307 18.79 3.34 -10.56
N LEU A 308 19.95 3.92 -10.21
CA LEU A 308 21.25 3.28 -10.39
C LEU A 308 21.42 2.06 -9.48
N ILE A 309 21.01 2.14 -8.21
CA ILE A 309 21.01 1.00 -7.29
C ILE A 309 20.12 -0.13 -7.83
N GLY A 310 18.90 0.20 -8.28
CA GLY A 310 18.02 -0.78 -8.89
C GLY A 310 18.66 -1.46 -10.11
N LYS A 311 19.33 -0.68 -10.97
CA LYS A 311 20.05 -1.22 -12.13
C LYS A 311 21.24 -2.09 -11.72
N PHE A 312 21.99 -1.69 -10.73
CA PHE A 312 23.14 -2.43 -10.20
C PHE A 312 22.74 -3.81 -9.65
N VAL A 313 21.56 -3.92 -9.06
CA VAL A 313 20.99 -5.19 -8.54
C VAL A 313 20.39 -6.05 -9.66
N GLY A 314 20.44 -5.61 -10.92
CA GLY A 314 20.00 -6.36 -12.08
C GLY A 314 18.51 -6.17 -12.42
N ASN A 315 17.91 -5.06 -12.03
CA ASN A 315 16.56 -4.72 -12.45
C ASN A 315 16.52 -4.23 -13.91
N PRO A 316 15.40 -4.48 -14.63
CA PRO A 316 15.11 -3.78 -15.86
C PRO A 316 15.01 -2.26 -15.62
N TRP A 317 15.27 -1.45 -16.65
CA TRP A 317 15.19 0.02 -16.55
C TRP A 317 13.83 0.50 -16.04
N GLN A 318 12.75 -0.11 -16.51
CA GLN A 318 11.38 0.22 -16.11
C GLN A 318 11.16 0.05 -14.60
N THR A 319 11.62 -1.07 -14.05
CA THR A 319 11.53 -1.36 -12.60
C THR A 319 12.39 -0.39 -11.79
N SER A 320 13.60 -0.08 -12.27
CA SER A 320 14.53 0.84 -11.60
C SER A 320 14.01 2.28 -11.57
N ILE A 321 13.41 2.75 -12.67
CA ILE A 321 12.81 4.08 -12.75
C ILE A 321 11.59 4.18 -11.82
N ARG A 322 10.71 3.16 -11.79
CA ARG A 322 9.57 3.12 -10.86
C ARG A 322 10.03 3.14 -9.40
N LEU A 323 11.07 2.37 -9.07
CA LEU A 323 11.67 2.38 -7.73
C LEU A 323 12.20 3.78 -7.38
N GLY A 324 12.91 4.42 -8.31
CA GLY A 324 13.44 5.77 -8.16
C GLY A 324 12.34 6.80 -7.88
N VAL A 325 11.29 6.83 -8.69
CA VAL A 325 10.16 7.77 -8.50
C VAL A 325 9.41 7.49 -7.19
N SER A 326 9.27 6.22 -6.82
CA SER A 326 8.54 5.84 -5.59
C SER A 326 9.19 6.39 -4.32
N LEU A 327 10.51 6.48 -4.26
CA LEU A 327 11.27 6.81 -3.05
C LEU A 327 12.04 8.14 -3.15
N ALA A 328 11.81 8.94 -4.20
CA ALA A 328 12.58 10.16 -4.47
C ALA A 328 12.32 11.30 -3.47
N GLN A 329 11.18 11.31 -2.79
CA GLN A 329 10.82 12.34 -1.81
C GLN A 329 11.59 12.18 -0.49
N GLY A 330 11.58 13.25 0.33
CA GLY A 330 11.95 13.15 1.74
C GLY A 330 10.89 12.40 2.56
N GLY A 331 11.18 12.12 3.82
CA GLY A 331 10.30 11.39 4.72
C GLY A 331 10.02 12.13 6.02
N GLU A 332 9.01 11.63 6.76
CA GLU A 332 8.60 12.13 8.07
C GLU A 332 9.70 12.11 9.12
N PHE A 333 10.63 11.18 9.03
CA PHE A 333 11.75 11.08 9.95
C PHE A 333 12.77 12.22 9.80
N ALA A 334 12.82 12.87 8.63
CA ALA A 334 13.63 14.08 8.45
C ALA A 334 13.18 15.20 9.39
N PHE A 335 11.86 15.38 9.58
CA PHE A 335 11.32 16.38 10.50
C PHE A 335 11.74 16.10 11.94
N VAL A 336 11.63 14.83 12.37
CA VAL A 336 12.02 14.40 13.71
C VAL A 336 13.53 14.62 13.94
N LEU A 337 14.34 14.22 12.96
CA LEU A 337 15.80 14.33 13.04
C LEU A 337 16.24 15.81 13.09
N PHE A 338 15.67 16.66 12.22
CA PHE A 338 16.02 18.07 12.15
C PHE A 338 15.53 18.83 13.38
N SER A 339 14.31 18.59 13.85
CA SER A 339 13.79 19.18 15.07
C SER A 339 14.65 18.82 16.30
N SER A 340 14.97 17.54 16.47
CA SER A 340 15.83 17.06 17.55
C SER A 340 17.25 17.65 17.48
N ALA A 341 17.84 17.73 16.28
CA ALA A 341 19.16 18.29 16.08
C ALA A 341 19.19 19.80 16.34
N THR A 342 18.12 20.52 15.99
CA THR A 342 17.97 21.96 16.28
C THR A 342 17.84 22.21 17.78
N GLY A 343 17.05 21.39 18.48
CA GLY A 343 16.93 21.43 19.95
C GLY A 343 18.28 21.23 20.67
N LEU A 344 19.13 20.39 20.11
CA LEU A 344 20.50 20.13 20.59
C LEU A 344 21.56 21.11 20.04
N LYS A 345 21.17 22.13 19.30
CA LYS A 345 22.05 23.15 18.67
C LYS A 345 23.09 22.54 17.68
N LEU A 346 22.84 21.37 17.14
CA LEU A 346 23.67 20.72 16.12
C LEU A 346 23.32 21.18 14.70
N LEU A 347 22.10 21.66 14.51
CA LEU A 347 21.58 22.19 13.27
C LEU A 347 21.09 23.62 13.49
N PRO A 348 21.57 24.62 12.70
CA PRO A 348 21.03 25.97 12.76
C PRO A 348 19.53 26.02 12.44
N THR A 349 18.75 26.78 13.19
CA THR A 349 17.28 26.87 12.98
C THR A 349 16.94 27.27 11.55
N GLU A 350 17.67 28.25 11.00
CA GLU A 350 17.44 28.68 9.61
C GLU A 350 17.62 27.56 8.58
N LEU A 351 18.65 26.72 8.76
CA LEU A 351 18.89 25.60 7.87
C LEU A 351 17.81 24.51 8.08
N SER A 352 17.42 24.26 9.31
CA SER A 352 16.33 23.33 9.65
C SER A 352 15.04 23.71 8.95
N ASP A 353 14.63 24.99 9.03
CA ASP A 353 13.42 25.49 8.38
C ASP A 353 13.45 25.30 6.85
N ARG A 354 14.59 25.63 6.22
CA ARG A 354 14.79 25.40 4.78
C ARG A 354 14.67 23.91 4.42
N LEU A 355 15.31 23.03 5.19
CA LEU A 355 15.27 21.59 4.97
C LEU A 355 13.86 21.01 5.16
N ILE A 356 13.13 21.47 6.19
CA ILE A 356 11.74 21.09 6.45
C ILE A 356 10.85 21.49 5.26
N LEU A 357 10.98 22.72 4.75
CA LEU A 357 10.24 23.19 3.58
C LEU A 357 10.58 22.39 2.32
N ILE A 358 11.87 22.09 2.08
CA ILE A 358 12.34 21.27 0.97
C ILE A 358 11.73 19.87 1.03
N VAL A 359 11.76 19.21 2.19
CA VAL A 359 11.18 17.90 2.40
C VAL A 359 9.67 17.92 2.18
N THR A 360 8.97 18.89 2.79
CA THR A 360 7.51 19.08 2.65
C THR A 360 7.11 19.23 1.16
N LEU A 361 7.82 20.10 0.45
CA LEU A 361 7.55 20.34 -0.97
C LEU A 361 7.87 19.10 -1.82
N SER A 362 8.93 18.36 -1.50
CA SER A 362 9.27 17.12 -2.20
C SER A 362 8.19 16.05 -2.05
N MET A 363 7.58 15.93 -0.87
CA MET A 363 6.44 15.04 -0.63
C MET A 363 5.20 15.49 -1.42
N ALA A 364 4.91 16.79 -1.45
CA ALA A 364 3.80 17.35 -2.20
C ALA A 364 3.95 17.18 -3.72
N LEU A 365 5.17 17.18 -4.25
CA LEU A 365 5.46 16.98 -5.67
C LEU A 365 5.44 15.50 -6.11
N THR A 366 5.45 14.56 -5.20
CA THR A 366 5.53 13.12 -5.52
C THR A 366 4.33 12.61 -6.35
N PRO A 367 3.06 12.93 -6.05
CA PRO A 367 1.94 12.54 -6.91
C PRO A 367 2.09 13.05 -8.34
N LEU A 368 2.62 14.29 -8.51
CA LEU A 368 2.91 14.86 -9.82
C LEU A 368 4.02 14.07 -10.54
N ALA A 369 5.08 13.68 -9.84
CA ALA A 369 6.16 12.87 -10.40
C ALA A 369 5.65 11.51 -10.90
N PHE A 370 4.76 10.85 -10.15
CA PHE A 370 4.08 9.63 -10.58
C PHE A 370 3.17 9.86 -11.78
N PHE A 371 2.39 10.92 -11.79
CA PHE A 371 1.55 11.29 -12.93
C PHE A 371 2.39 11.51 -14.20
N LEU A 372 3.51 12.22 -14.09
CA LEU A 372 4.42 12.45 -15.23
C LEU A 372 5.05 11.13 -15.71
N LEU A 373 5.43 10.24 -14.80
CA LEU A 373 5.93 8.92 -15.14
C LEU A 373 4.90 8.12 -15.95
N GLU A 374 3.67 8.00 -15.43
CA GLU A 374 2.60 7.21 -16.07
C GLU A 374 2.14 7.82 -17.40
N ARG A 375 2.07 9.15 -17.47
CA ARG A 375 1.54 9.83 -18.66
C ARG A 375 2.53 9.93 -19.81
N PHE A 376 3.82 10.13 -19.50
CA PHE A 376 4.83 10.46 -20.52
C PHE A 376 5.90 9.37 -20.69
N VAL A 377 6.32 8.69 -19.62
CA VAL A 377 7.43 7.76 -19.66
C VAL A 377 6.95 6.32 -19.91
N GLU A 378 5.91 5.87 -19.22
CA GLU A 378 5.40 4.51 -19.40
C GLU A 378 4.86 4.19 -20.79
N PRO A 379 4.21 5.12 -21.50
CA PRO A 379 3.81 4.89 -22.88
C PRO A 379 5.00 4.69 -23.84
N LEU A 380 6.17 5.28 -23.52
CA LEU A 380 7.39 5.05 -24.31
C LEU A 380 7.93 3.64 -24.13
N TRP A 381 7.72 3.03 -22.94
CA TRP A 381 8.09 1.63 -22.70
C TRP A 381 7.10 0.65 -23.32
N ASN A 382 5.83 1.03 -23.34
CA ASN A 382 4.75 0.29 -23.99
C ASN A 382 4.65 0.59 -25.49
N LYS A 383 5.60 1.35 -26.08
CA LYS A 383 5.90 1.12 -27.48
C LYS A 383 6.47 -0.30 -27.60
N GLN A 384 5.60 -1.29 -27.31
CA GLN A 384 5.72 -2.55 -28.02
C GLN A 384 5.96 -2.16 -29.46
N GLU A 385 7.09 -2.56 -30.04
CA GLU A 385 7.12 -2.78 -31.47
C GLU A 385 5.72 -3.25 -31.80
N LYS A 386 4.99 -2.51 -32.63
CA LYS A 386 3.68 -2.94 -33.12
C LYS A 386 4.01 -4.21 -33.89
N ARG A 387 4.11 -5.32 -33.11
CA ARG A 387 4.21 -6.62 -33.73
C ARG A 387 3.01 -6.70 -34.64
N ALA A 388 3.25 -6.83 -35.92
CA ALA A 388 2.17 -7.04 -36.85
C ALA A 388 1.33 -8.20 -36.33
N PHE A 389 0.02 -8.09 -36.42
CA PHE A 389 -0.85 -9.21 -36.08
C PHE A 389 -0.41 -10.43 -36.87
N ASP A 390 -0.46 -11.58 -36.22
CA ASP A 390 -0.10 -12.82 -36.89
C ASP A 390 -1.08 -13.10 -38.05
N GLU A 391 -0.54 -13.50 -39.18
CA GLU A 391 -1.39 -14.06 -40.25
C GLU A 391 -1.96 -15.42 -39.80
N ILE A 392 -3.27 -15.55 -39.88
CA ILE A 392 -3.94 -16.79 -39.52
C ILE A 392 -3.69 -17.80 -40.65
N ALA A 393 -3.18 -19.00 -40.32
CA ALA A 393 -2.87 -20.02 -41.31
C ALA A 393 -4.12 -20.46 -42.07
N ALA A 394 -3.99 -20.74 -43.36
CA ALA A 394 -5.10 -21.11 -44.24
C ALA A 394 -5.92 -22.28 -43.70
N ASP A 395 -5.27 -23.24 -43.05
CA ASP A 395 -5.92 -24.42 -42.45
C ASP A 395 -6.83 -24.09 -41.26
N ASP A 396 -6.64 -22.89 -40.62
CA ASP A 396 -7.44 -22.44 -39.48
C ASP A 396 -8.58 -21.49 -39.86
N HIS A 397 -8.76 -21.21 -41.14
CA HIS A 397 -9.77 -20.26 -41.63
C HIS A 397 -11.22 -20.82 -41.60
N GLU A 398 -11.39 -22.11 -41.40
CA GLU A 398 -12.72 -22.78 -41.41
C GLU A 398 -13.02 -23.50 -40.09
N ASN A 399 -12.34 -23.11 -39.01
CA ASN A 399 -12.58 -23.72 -37.71
C ASN A 399 -13.98 -23.31 -37.17
N PRO A 400 -14.77 -24.28 -36.68
CA PRO A 400 -16.14 -24.03 -36.23
C PRO A 400 -16.19 -23.21 -34.92
N VAL A 401 -15.10 -23.10 -34.21
CA VAL A 401 -15.00 -22.38 -32.90
C VAL A 401 -13.91 -21.35 -32.96
N VAL A 402 -14.23 -20.13 -32.54
CA VAL A 402 -13.24 -19.06 -32.34
C VAL A 402 -13.24 -18.64 -30.86
N ILE A 403 -12.06 -18.59 -30.26
CA ILE A 403 -11.85 -18.20 -28.84
C ILE A 403 -11.16 -16.83 -28.81
N ALA A 404 -11.82 -15.85 -28.26
CA ALA A 404 -11.29 -14.51 -28.03
C ALA A 404 -10.86 -14.35 -26.54
N GLY A 405 -9.55 -14.25 -26.32
CA GLY A 405 -8.92 -14.28 -25.01
C GLY A 405 -8.43 -15.68 -24.62
N PHE A 406 -7.10 -15.85 -24.53
CA PHE A 406 -6.49 -17.14 -24.23
C PHE A 406 -5.82 -17.16 -22.85
N GLY A 407 -6.46 -16.48 -21.89
CA GLY A 407 -6.13 -16.53 -20.47
C GLY A 407 -6.50 -17.85 -19.80
N ARG A 408 -6.56 -17.89 -18.48
CA ARG A 408 -6.89 -19.11 -17.68
C ARG A 408 -8.18 -19.80 -18.13
N PHE A 409 -9.24 -19.02 -18.36
CA PHE A 409 -10.54 -19.53 -18.77
C PHE A 409 -10.51 -20.11 -20.20
N GLY A 410 -10.00 -19.36 -21.18
CA GLY A 410 -9.90 -19.80 -22.57
C GLY A 410 -9.02 -21.05 -22.77
N GLN A 411 -7.92 -21.16 -21.99
CA GLN A 411 -7.04 -22.33 -22.03
C GLN A 411 -7.74 -23.62 -21.57
N ILE A 412 -8.60 -23.55 -20.55
CA ILE A 412 -9.35 -24.73 -20.09
C ILE A 412 -10.31 -25.19 -21.16
N ILE A 413 -11.07 -24.27 -21.76
CA ILE A 413 -11.99 -24.59 -22.85
C ILE A 413 -11.25 -25.19 -24.05
N ALA A 414 -10.13 -24.57 -24.44
CA ALA A 414 -9.32 -25.06 -25.56
C ALA A 414 -8.79 -26.49 -25.33
N ARG A 415 -8.40 -26.86 -24.10
CA ARG A 415 -7.99 -28.23 -23.78
C ARG A 415 -9.13 -29.21 -23.95
N VAL A 416 -10.34 -28.86 -23.48
CA VAL A 416 -11.53 -29.74 -23.65
C VAL A 416 -11.87 -29.90 -25.12
N LEU A 417 -11.88 -28.83 -25.92
CA LEU A 417 -12.11 -28.91 -27.37
C LEU A 417 -11.06 -29.80 -28.06
N LYS A 418 -9.79 -29.66 -27.68
CA LYS A 418 -8.69 -30.47 -28.22
C LYS A 418 -8.84 -31.95 -27.89
N MET A 419 -9.28 -32.29 -26.68
CA MET A 419 -9.56 -33.68 -26.27
C MET A 419 -10.66 -34.29 -27.13
N HIS A 420 -11.67 -33.50 -27.53
CA HIS A 420 -12.75 -33.94 -28.41
C HIS A 420 -12.43 -33.78 -29.90
N LYS A 421 -11.18 -33.42 -30.25
CA LYS A 421 -10.72 -33.22 -31.64
C LYS A 421 -11.53 -32.17 -32.41
N ILE A 422 -12.10 -31.17 -31.68
CA ILE A 422 -12.81 -30.05 -32.28
C ILE A 422 -11.79 -28.97 -32.60
N PRO A 423 -11.61 -28.60 -33.87
CA PRO A 423 -10.67 -27.57 -34.25
C PRO A 423 -11.18 -26.17 -33.83
N PHE A 424 -10.27 -25.30 -33.44
CA PHE A 424 -10.60 -23.94 -33.06
C PHE A 424 -9.48 -22.95 -33.42
N THR A 425 -9.85 -21.71 -33.63
CA THR A 425 -8.93 -20.57 -33.78
C THR A 425 -8.90 -19.76 -32.46
N ALA A 426 -7.72 -19.52 -31.90
CA ALA A 426 -7.57 -18.77 -30.67
C ALA A 426 -6.85 -17.43 -30.92
N LEU A 427 -7.45 -16.35 -30.45
CA LEU A 427 -6.94 -14.98 -30.53
C LEU A 427 -6.57 -14.46 -29.14
N GLU A 428 -5.39 -13.83 -29.01
CA GLU A 428 -4.93 -13.22 -27.77
C GLU A 428 -4.26 -11.86 -28.03
N GLY A 429 -4.65 -10.85 -27.26
CA GLY A 429 -4.16 -9.49 -27.40
C GLY A 429 -2.84 -9.21 -26.67
N ASP A 430 -2.43 -10.04 -25.71
CA ASP A 430 -1.14 -9.91 -25.04
C ASP A 430 -0.07 -10.78 -25.73
N ALA A 431 0.87 -10.14 -26.41
CA ALA A 431 1.97 -10.81 -27.10
C ALA A 431 2.80 -11.72 -26.18
N ARG A 432 2.98 -11.34 -24.91
CA ARG A 432 3.72 -12.14 -23.92
C ARG A 432 2.97 -13.41 -23.57
N GLN A 433 1.67 -13.32 -23.45
CA GLN A 433 0.79 -14.47 -23.23
C GLN A 433 0.83 -15.41 -24.44
N VAL A 434 0.81 -14.88 -25.66
CA VAL A 434 0.96 -15.65 -26.90
C VAL A 434 2.28 -16.42 -26.91
N ASP A 435 3.39 -15.73 -26.66
CA ASP A 435 4.73 -16.36 -26.66
C ASP A 435 4.86 -17.41 -25.54
N PHE A 436 4.28 -17.16 -24.39
CA PHE A 436 4.25 -18.12 -23.29
C PHE A 436 3.48 -19.39 -23.66
N VAL A 437 2.28 -19.25 -24.17
CA VAL A 437 1.37 -20.36 -24.49
C VAL A 437 1.89 -21.20 -25.68
N ARG A 438 2.54 -20.57 -26.65
CA ARG A 438 3.18 -21.27 -27.79
C ARG A 438 4.29 -22.22 -27.35
N ARG A 439 5.02 -21.92 -26.26
CA ARG A 439 6.05 -22.82 -25.69
C ARG A 439 5.47 -24.17 -25.25
N PHE A 440 4.18 -24.23 -24.97
CA PHE A 440 3.46 -25.45 -24.61
C PHE A 440 2.81 -26.14 -25.81
N GLY A 441 3.19 -25.74 -27.05
CA GLY A 441 2.72 -26.37 -28.28
C GLY A 441 1.27 -26.04 -28.66
N ASN A 442 0.70 -24.96 -28.12
CA ASN A 442 -0.62 -24.49 -28.50
C ASN A 442 -0.51 -23.49 -29.66
N LYS A 443 -1.36 -23.68 -30.69
CA LYS A 443 -1.46 -22.79 -31.83
C LYS A 443 -2.43 -21.67 -31.50
N ILE A 444 -1.88 -20.46 -31.28
CA ILE A 444 -2.67 -19.26 -31.01
C ILE A 444 -2.10 -18.09 -31.82
N TYR A 445 -2.95 -17.13 -32.14
CA TYR A 445 -2.61 -15.97 -32.93
C TYR A 445 -2.59 -14.70 -32.10
N TYR A 446 -1.53 -13.91 -32.29
CA TYR A 446 -1.44 -12.57 -31.72
C TYR A 446 -2.39 -11.66 -32.49
N GLY A 447 -3.39 -11.14 -31.83
CA GLY A 447 -4.35 -10.20 -32.38
C GLY A 447 -5.34 -9.73 -31.34
N ASN A 448 -5.61 -8.45 -31.32
CA ASN A 448 -6.61 -7.91 -30.40
C ASN A 448 -8.03 -8.22 -30.89
N PRO A 449 -8.79 -9.11 -30.22
CA PRO A 449 -10.11 -9.51 -30.67
C PRO A 449 -11.17 -8.40 -30.57
N SER A 450 -10.85 -7.24 -29.95
CA SER A 450 -11.74 -6.07 -29.98
C SER A 450 -11.64 -5.27 -31.29
N HIS A 451 -10.80 -5.68 -32.24
CA HIS A 451 -10.72 -5.11 -33.59
C HIS A 451 -11.45 -5.99 -34.61
N ILE A 452 -12.42 -5.43 -35.30
CA ILE A 452 -13.26 -6.16 -36.27
C ILE A 452 -12.46 -6.82 -37.39
N GLU A 453 -11.36 -6.19 -37.80
CA GLU A 453 -10.48 -6.73 -38.86
C GLU A 453 -9.84 -8.07 -38.43
N MET A 454 -9.48 -8.19 -37.15
CA MET A 454 -8.93 -9.42 -36.59
C MET A 454 -9.97 -10.52 -36.52
N LEU A 455 -11.21 -10.18 -36.18
CA LEU A 455 -12.34 -11.12 -36.20
C LEU A 455 -12.68 -11.59 -37.63
N ARG A 456 -12.58 -10.70 -38.61
CA ARG A 456 -12.74 -11.05 -40.05
C ARG A 456 -11.58 -11.92 -40.54
N ALA A 457 -10.33 -11.63 -40.14
CA ALA A 457 -9.19 -12.48 -40.47
C ALA A 457 -9.34 -13.90 -39.89
N ALA A 458 -9.93 -14.01 -38.69
CA ALA A 458 -10.27 -15.31 -38.07
C ALA A 458 -11.46 -16.01 -38.73
N LYS A 459 -12.04 -15.46 -39.82
CA LYS A 459 -13.19 -16.05 -40.57
C LYS A 459 -14.40 -16.33 -39.69
N LEU A 460 -14.76 -15.36 -38.81
CA LEU A 460 -15.94 -15.48 -37.94
C LEU A 460 -17.23 -15.71 -38.74
N ASP A 461 -17.28 -15.27 -39.98
CA ASP A 461 -18.40 -15.51 -40.89
C ASP A 461 -18.66 -17.00 -41.15
N LYS A 462 -17.64 -17.85 -41.03
CA LYS A 462 -17.74 -19.33 -41.20
C LYS A 462 -17.81 -20.10 -39.88
N ALA A 463 -17.54 -19.46 -38.77
CA ALA A 463 -17.60 -20.09 -37.45
C ALA A 463 -19.06 -20.35 -37.02
N LYS A 464 -19.25 -21.33 -36.14
CA LYS A 464 -20.55 -21.62 -35.51
C LYS A 464 -20.66 -21.05 -34.11
N VAL A 465 -19.53 -21.04 -33.39
CA VAL A 465 -19.46 -20.63 -31.98
C VAL A 465 -18.33 -19.63 -31.77
N PHE A 466 -18.66 -18.57 -31.11
CA PHE A 466 -17.70 -17.58 -30.63
C PHE A 466 -17.62 -17.59 -29.10
N ILE A 467 -16.44 -17.87 -28.56
CA ILE A 467 -16.18 -17.91 -27.12
C ILE A 467 -15.48 -16.63 -26.69
N LEU A 468 -16.16 -15.80 -25.93
CA LEU A 468 -15.68 -14.54 -25.42
C LEU A 468 -15.10 -14.72 -24.01
N ALA A 469 -13.78 -14.83 -23.93
CA ALA A 469 -13.02 -15.11 -22.70
C ALA A 469 -12.07 -13.96 -22.31
N ILE A 470 -12.30 -12.76 -22.81
CA ILE A 470 -11.52 -11.55 -22.54
C ILE A 470 -11.66 -11.16 -21.06
N ASP A 471 -10.55 -10.80 -20.41
CA ASP A 471 -10.51 -10.47 -18.98
C ASP A 471 -11.00 -9.05 -18.68
N ASP A 472 -10.66 -8.07 -19.52
CA ASP A 472 -11.13 -6.70 -19.41
C ASP A 472 -12.61 -6.59 -19.77
N VAL A 473 -13.41 -6.02 -18.84
CA VAL A 473 -14.87 -5.89 -19.01
C VAL A 473 -15.21 -5.00 -20.19
N SER A 474 -14.50 -3.88 -20.37
CA SER A 474 -14.78 -2.90 -21.43
C SER A 474 -14.50 -3.49 -22.82
N ASP A 475 -13.37 -4.22 -22.95
CA ASP A 475 -13.02 -4.89 -24.21
C ASP A 475 -13.94 -6.07 -24.48
N SER A 476 -14.37 -6.81 -23.47
CA SER A 476 -15.35 -7.89 -23.57
C SER A 476 -16.69 -7.38 -24.13
N ILE A 477 -17.24 -6.32 -23.51
CA ILE A 477 -18.49 -5.69 -23.95
C ILE A 477 -18.38 -5.18 -25.38
N ARG A 478 -17.29 -4.44 -25.69
CA ARG A 478 -17.06 -3.91 -27.05
C ARG A 478 -16.99 -5.03 -28.08
N THR A 479 -16.28 -6.09 -27.78
CA THR A 479 -16.16 -7.27 -28.67
C THR A 479 -17.51 -7.95 -28.86
N ALA A 480 -18.29 -8.14 -27.79
CA ALA A 480 -19.63 -8.72 -27.86
C ALA A 480 -20.55 -7.91 -28.78
N MET A 481 -20.56 -6.58 -28.63
CA MET A 481 -21.35 -5.67 -29.47
C MET A 481 -20.97 -5.79 -30.95
N GLN A 482 -19.68 -5.80 -31.26
CA GLN A 482 -19.19 -5.95 -32.64
C GLN A 482 -19.56 -7.31 -33.22
N VAL A 483 -19.33 -8.40 -32.49
CA VAL A 483 -19.67 -9.72 -32.96
C VAL A 483 -21.17 -9.86 -33.20
N ARG A 484 -22.00 -9.35 -32.29
CA ARG A 484 -23.45 -9.37 -32.42
C ARG A 484 -23.95 -8.55 -33.61
N HIS A 485 -23.31 -7.41 -33.88
CA HIS A 485 -23.68 -6.53 -34.99
C HIS A 485 -23.25 -7.08 -36.37
N TYR A 486 -22.00 -7.54 -36.49
CA TYR A 486 -21.44 -7.94 -37.79
C TYR A 486 -21.62 -9.42 -38.11
N PHE A 487 -21.82 -10.29 -37.11
CA PHE A 487 -21.96 -11.73 -37.24
C PHE A 487 -23.17 -12.24 -36.44
N PRO A 488 -24.40 -11.81 -36.78
CA PRO A 488 -25.62 -12.10 -36.00
C PRO A 488 -25.99 -13.59 -35.94
N HIS A 489 -25.48 -14.41 -36.84
CA HIS A 489 -25.71 -15.84 -36.91
C HIS A 489 -24.90 -16.67 -35.90
N LEU A 490 -23.87 -16.06 -35.27
CA LEU A 490 -22.99 -16.78 -34.36
C LEU A 490 -23.64 -17.01 -33.00
N THR A 491 -23.42 -18.19 -32.45
CA THR A 491 -23.70 -18.47 -31.05
C THR A 491 -22.56 -17.91 -30.18
N ILE A 492 -22.86 -16.89 -29.38
CA ILE A 492 -21.88 -16.26 -28.50
C ILE A 492 -21.99 -16.88 -27.09
N LEU A 493 -20.88 -17.46 -26.63
CA LEU A 493 -20.72 -17.96 -25.26
C LEU A 493 -19.72 -17.04 -24.54
N ALA A 494 -20.14 -16.33 -23.49
CA ALA A 494 -19.30 -15.36 -22.84
C ALA A 494 -19.02 -15.67 -21.37
N ARG A 495 -17.80 -15.39 -20.97
CA ARG A 495 -17.39 -15.31 -19.57
C ARG A 495 -17.78 -13.95 -19.00
N ALA A 496 -18.49 -13.93 -17.90
CA ALA A 496 -18.75 -12.73 -17.10
C ALA A 496 -17.89 -12.73 -15.83
N ARG A 497 -17.30 -11.59 -15.52
CA ARG A 497 -16.48 -11.39 -14.32
C ARG A 497 -17.31 -11.34 -13.04
N ASP A 498 -18.45 -10.64 -13.12
CA ASP A 498 -19.39 -10.44 -12.02
C ASP A 498 -20.83 -10.34 -12.56
N ARG A 499 -21.81 -10.11 -11.67
CA ARG A 499 -23.23 -10.00 -12.04
C ARG A 499 -23.48 -8.81 -12.97
N ARG A 500 -22.86 -7.66 -12.73
CA ARG A 500 -23.05 -6.47 -13.55
C ARG A 500 -22.57 -6.68 -14.98
N HIS A 501 -21.43 -7.31 -15.14
CA HIS A 501 -20.92 -7.70 -16.45
C HIS A 501 -21.85 -8.73 -17.15
N ALA A 502 -22.41 -9.66 -16.36
CA ALA A 502 -23.39 -10.61 -16.91
C ALA A 502 -24.63 -9.91 -17.46
N TYR A 503 -25.21 -8.94 -16.72
CA TYR A 503 -26.36 -8.17 -17.22
C TYR A 503 -26.04 -7.43 -18.52
N GLN A 504 -24.90 -6.75 -18.59
CA GLN A 504 -24.47 -6.03 -19.79
C GLN A 504 -24.31 -6.96 -21.01
N LEU A 505 -23.77 -8.15 -20.81
CA LEU A 505 -23.67 -9.15 -21.90
C LEU A 505 -25.03 -9.71 -22.31
N MET A 506 -25.94 -9.91 -21.36
CA MET A 506 -27.31 -10.35 -21.65
C MET A 506 -28.08 -9.28 -22.43
N ASP A 507 -27.90 -7.99 -22.12
CA ASP A 507 -28.53 -6.87 -22.85
C ASP A 507 -28.07 -6.80 -24.32
N ILE A 508 -26.83 -7.20 -24.60
CA ILE A 508 -26.30 -7.30 -25.98
C ILE A 508 -26.90 -8.50 -26.72
N GLY A 509 -27.54 -9.43 -26.03
CA GLY A 509 -28.09 -10.64 -26.60
C GLY A 509 -27.08 -11.77 -26.75
N VAL A 510 -26.13 -11.88 -25.82
CA VAL A 510 -25.23 -13.02 -25.72
C VAL A 510 -26.01 -14.26 -25.32
N HIS A 511 -25.81 -15.40 -26.04
CA HIS A 511 -26.65 -16.61 -25.90
C HIS A 511 -26.45 -17.32 -24.56
N VAL A 512 -25.19 -17.42 -24.11
CA VAL A 512 -24.85 -18.05 -22.83
C VAL A 512 -23.82 -17.17 -22.10
N VAL A 513 -24.15 -16.77 -20.90
CA VAL A 513 -23.27 -15.98 -20.03
C VAL A 513 -22.92 -16.82 -18.80
N THR A 514 -21.65 -17.12 -18.64
CA THR A 514 -21.15 -17.90 -17.50
C THR A 514 -20.32 -17.03 -16.57
N ARG A 515 -20.70 -16.94 -15.31
CA ARG A 515 -19.91 -16.22 -14.28
C ARG A 515 -18.68 -17.04 -13.90
N GLU A 516 -17.49 -16.43 -14.01
CA GLU A 516 -16.19 -17.12 -13.91
C GLU A 516 -16.03 -17.95 -12.64
N LEU A 517 -16.37 -17.37 -11.47
CA LEU A 517 -16.14 -17.97 -10.16
C LEU A 517 -17.35 -18.76 -9.62
N PHE A 518 -18.53 -18.63 -10.24
CA PHE A 518 -19.77 -19.13 -9.66
C PHE A 518 -19.76 -20.65 -9.46
N ALA A 519 -19.46 -21.40 -10.50
CA ALA A 519 -19.45 -22.88 -10.42
C ALA A 519 -18.38 -23.38 -9.44
N SER A 520 -17.16 -22.85 -9.51
CA SER A 520 -16.06 -23.25 -8.63
C SER A 520 -16.31 -22.88 -7.17
N SER A 521 -17.00 -21.76 -6.91
CA SER A 521 -17.41 -21.39 -5.54
C SER A 521 -18.45 -22.34 -4.99
N LEU A 522 -19.40 -22.80 -5.81
CA LEU A 522 -20.39 -23.79 -5.41
C LEU A 522 -19.75 -25.15 -5.09
N ASP A 523 -18.73 -25.57 -5.84
CA ASP A 523 -17.99 -26.81 -5.56
C ASP A 523 -17.26 -26.74 -4.21
N VAL A 524 -16.69 -25.58 -3.87
CA VAL A 524 -16.07 -25.35 -2.55
C VAL A 524 -17.12 -25.29 -1.44
N ALA A 525 -18.25 -24.60 -1.68
CA ALA A 525 -19.35 -24.52 -0.72
C ALA A 525 -19.92 -25.91 -0.40
N GLN A 526 -20.10 -26.78 -1.40
CA GLN A 526 -20.56 -28.15 -1.19
C GLN A 526 -19.63 -28.91 -0.23
N LYS A 527 -18.32 -28.84 -0.47
CA LYS A 527 -17.33 -29.48 0.41
C LYS A 527 -17.36 -28.91 1.82
N ALA A 528 -17.47 -27.58 1.95
CA ALA A 528 -17.57 -26.93 3.25
C ALA A 528 -18.81 -27.37 4.03
N LEU A 529 -19.96 -27.55 3.38
CA LEU A 529 -21.19 -28.06 4.02
C LEU A 529 -20.99 -29.49 4.53
N VAL A 530 -20.32 -30.34 3.77
CA VAL A 530 -20.00 -31.72 4.21
C VAL A 530 -19.07 -31.71 5.40
N GLU A 531 -18.02 -30.93 5.38
CA GLU A 531 -17.09 -30.80 6.53
C GLU A 531 -17.76 -30.16 7.77
N ALA A 532 -18.78 -29.33 7.56
CA ALA A 532 -19.60 -28.76 8.63
C ALA A 532 -20.62 -29.74 9.21
N GLY A 533 -20.73 -30.98 8.67
CA GLY A 533 -21.55 -32.06 9.22
C GLY A 533 -22.82 -32.41 8.43
N LEU A 534 -23.07 -31.80 7.25
CA LEU A 534 -24.16 -32.22 6.39
C LEU A 534 -23.80 -33.51 5.63
N SER A 535 -24.81 -34.35 5.34
CA SER A 535 -24.56 -35.50 4.46
C SER A 535 -24.23 -35.04 3.03
N PRO A 536 -23.37 -35.77 2.30
CA PRO A 536 -23.00 -35.43 0.93
C PRO A 536 -24.19 -35.21 -0.01
N GLU A 537 -25.25 -36.02 0.17
CA GLU A 537 -26.47 -35.94 -0.62
C GLU A 537 -27.24 -34.63 -0.33
N ARG A 538 -27.40 -34.28 0.95
CA ARG A 538 -28.06 -33.03 1.35
C ARG A 538 -27.27 -31.80 0.89
N ALA A 539 -25.95 -31.83 1.04
CA ALA A 539 -25.08 -30.76 0.54
C ALA A 539 -25.22 -30.58 -0.98
N ALA A 540 -25.23 -31.67 -1.76
CA ALA A 540 -25.40 -31.62 -3.20
C ALA A 540 -26.79 -31.05 -3.60
N GLN A 541 -27.86 -31.47 -2.93
CA GLN A 541 -29.22 -30.98 -3.20
C GLN A 541 -29.34 -29.49 -2.85
N GLY A 542 -28.78 -29.05 -1.72
CA GLY A 542 -28.79 -27.64 -1.34
C GLY A 542 -28.05 -26.76 -2.34
N ILE A 543 -26.87 -27.19 -2.80
CA ILE A 543 -26.11 -26.46 -3.83
C ILE A 543 -26.87 -26.40 -5.15
N GLN A 544 -27.54 -27.48 -5.56
CA GLN A 544 -28.31 -27.49 -6.81
C GLN A 544 -29.51 -26.52 -6.73
N LYS A 545 -30.25 -26.52 -5.63
CA LYS A 545 -31.35 -25.57 -5.40
C LYS A 545 -30.87 -24.12 -5.39
N PHE A 546 -29.75 -23.85 -4.72
CA PHE A 546 -29.15 -22.51 -4.72
C PHE A 546 -28.76 -22.06 -6.13
N ARG A 547 -28.16 -22.96 -6.92
CA ARG A 547 -27.77 -22.69 -8.31
C ARG A 547 -28.97 -22.27 -9.14
N GLU A 548 -30.04 -23.06 -9.11
CA GLU A 548 -31.26 -22.80 -9.88
C GLU A 548 -31.93 -21.48 -9.47
N TYR A 549 -32.00 -21.23 -8.17
CA TYR A 549 -32.55 -19.99 -7.64
C TYR A 549 -31.73 -18.76 -8.06
N ASP A 550 -30.40 -18.83 -7.94
CA ASP A 550 -29.49 -17.72 -8.26
C ASP A 550 -29.46 -17.42 -9.77
N GLU A 551 -29.55 -18.44 -10.62
CA GLU A 551 -29.65 -18.27 -12.08
C GLU A 551 -30.98 -17.61 -12.48
N GLN A 552 -32.09 -18.00 -11.86
CA GLN A 552 -33.39 -17.34 -12.07
C GLN A 552 -33.40 -15.91 -11.54
N LEU A 553 -32.77 -15.67 -10.40
CA LEU A 553 -32.62 -14.33 -9.83
C LEU A 553 -31.80 -13.42 -10.76
N LEU A 554 -30.72 -13.94 -11.35
CA LEU A 554 -29.91 -13.20 -12.32
C LEU A 554 -30.74 -12.73 -13.51
N ILE A 555 -31.58 -13.59 -14.06
CA ILE A 555 -32.47 -13.26 -15.19
C ILE A 555 -33.50 -12.20 -14.78
N ARG A 556 -34.11 -12.34 -13.61
CA ARG A 556 -35.10 -11.38 -13.12
C ARG A 556 -34.51 -9.99 -12.88
N GLN A 557 -33.30 -9.92 -12.33
CA GLN A 557 -32.62 -8.67 -12.01
C GLN A 557 -32.06 -7.94 -13.24
N GLN A 558 -31.89 -8.60 -14.37
CA GLN A 558 -31.49 -7.96 -15.61
C GLN A 558 -32.40 -6.80 -16.01
N ALA A 559 -33.70 -6.90 -15.76
CA ALA A 559 -34.67 -5.88 -16.16
C ALA A 559 -34.49 -4.52 -15.44
N PHE A 560 -33.85 -4.50 -14.26
CA PHE A 560 -33.74 -3.30 -13.42
C PHE A 560 -32.37 -3.14 -12.73
N TYR A 561 -31.32 -3.80 -13.22
CA TYR A 561 -30.00 -3.74 -12.59
C TYR A 561 -29.35 -2.34 -12.61
N GLN A 562 -29.87 -1.40 -13.39
CA GLN A 562 -29.45 -0.01 -13.43
C GLN A 562 -30.06 0.83 -12.29
N ASP A 563 -31.14 0.36 -11.68
CA ASP A 563 -31.78 0.96 -10.51
C ASP A 563 -31.24 0.30 -9.23
N GLU A 564 -30.40 1.04 -8.51
CA GLU A 564 -29.72 0.57 -7.32
C GLU A 564 -30.69 0.24 -6.18
N GLU A 565 -31.75 1.03 -6.00
CA GLU A 565 -32.75 0.82 -4.93
C GLU A 565 -33.54 -0.47 -5.18
N SER A 566 -34.00 -0.68 -6.39
CA SER A 566 -34.68 -1.91 -6.81
C SER A 566 -33.80 -3.15 -6.69
N LEU A 567 -32.52 -3.02 -7.04
CA LEU A 567 -31.56 -4.12 -6.93
C LEU A 567 -31.30 -4.50 -5.47
N ILE A 568 -31.13 -3.52 -4.58
CA ILE A 568 -30.95 -3.74 -3.14
C ILE A 568 -32.19 -4.40 -2.54
N ALA A 569 -33.40 -3.90 -2.86
CA ALA A 569 -34.66 -4.48 -2.40
C ALA A 569 -34.81 -5.94 -2.85
N SER A 570 -34.54 -6.21 -4.13
CA SER A 570 -34.58 -7.55 -4.69
C SER A 570 -33.58 -8.52 -4.02
N ASN A 571 -32.36 -8.07 -3.73
CA ASN A 571 -31.36 -8.89 -3.03
C ASN A 571 -31.77 -9.21 -1.58
N LYS A 572 -32.36 -8.24 -0.86
CA LYS A 572 -32.88 -8.47 0.50
C LYS A 572 -34.05 -9.46 0.50
N GLN A 573 -34.92 -9.38 -0.50
CA GLN A 573 -36.01 -10.34 -0.65
C GLN A 573 -35.47 -11.73 -0.99
N ALA A 574 -34.52 -11.82 -1.90
CA ALA A 574 -33.89 -13.09 -2.29
C ALA A 574 -33.22 -13.82 -1.11
N MET A 575 -32.62 -13.09 -0.16
CA MET A 575 -32.08 -13.71 1.04
C MET A 575 -33.18 -14.34 1.91
N ARG A 576 -34.30 -13.66 2.11
CA ARG A 576 -35.43 -14.19 2.89
C ARG A 576 -36.05 -15.41 2.21
N ASP A 577 -36.26 -15.34 0.90
CA ASP A 577 -36.83 -16.43 0.13
C ASP A 577 -35.94 -17.70 0.22
N LEU A 578 -34.61 -17.52 0.22
CA LEU A 578 -33.66 -18.62 0.39
C LEU A 578 -33.71 -19.19 1.81
N GLU A 579 -33.75 -18.33 2.84
CA GLU A 579 -33.86 -18.78 4.23
C GLU A 579 -35.13 -19.61 4.44
N GLU A 580 -36.29 -19.12 3.97
CA GLU A 580 -37.58 -19.84 4.03
C GLU A 580 -37.53 -21.19 3.27
N LEU A 581 -36.90 -21.21 2.11
CA LEU A 581 -36.80 -22.41 1.28
C LEU A 581 -35.94 -23.49 1.98
N PHE A 582 -34.83 -23.12 2.62
CA PHE A 582 -33.99 -24.06 3.35
C PHE A 582 -34.63 -24.49 4.69
N GLU A 583 -35.31 -23.61 5.43
CA GLU A 583 -36.04 -23.98 6.64
C GLU A 583 -37.19 -24.94 6.37
N SER A 584 -37.91 -24.77 5.25
CA SER A 584 -39.00 -25.67 4.85
C SER A 584 -38.46 -27.10 4.56
N ASP A 585 -37.28 -27.19 3.96
CA ASP A 585 -36.64 -28.48 3.68
C ASP A 585 -36.14 -29.16 4.96
N GLU A 586 -35.65 -28.43 5.95
CA GLU A 586 -35.26 -28.99 7.25
C GLU A 586 -36.45 -29.57 8.00
N ARG A 587 -37.57 -28.83 8.04
CA ARG A 587 -38.80 -29.34 8.67
C ARG A 587 -39.40 -30.57 7.96
N ALA A 588 -39.29 -30.61 6.62
CA ALA A 588 -39.73 -31.78 5.86
C ALA A 588 -38.86 -33.02 6.12
N ALA A 589 -37.56 -32.80 6.35
CA ALA A 589 -36.60 -33.86 6.65
C ALA A 589 -36.67 -34.38 8.11
N GLU A 590 -37.12 -33.56 9.05
CA GLU A 590 -37.35 -33.96 10.44
C GLU A 590 -38.67 -34.78 10.60
N ASN A 591 -39.61 -34.63 9.67
CA ASN A 591 -40.90 -35.31 9.67
C ASN A 591 -40.92 -36.59 8.82
N SER A 592 -39.81 -36.95 8.16
CA SER A 592 -39.65 -38.18 7.36
C SER A 592 -38.66 -39.13 8.00
#